data_51389a668bc6b5f7d46c783a244b97ae
#
_entry.id   51389a668bc6b5f7d46c783a244b97ae
#
_cell.length_a   1.000
_cell.length_b   1.000
_cell.length_c   1.000
_cell.angle_alpha   90.00
_cell.angle_beta   90.00
_cell.angle_gamma   90.00
#
_symmetry.space_group_name_H-M   'P 1'
#
loop_
_entity.id
_entity.type
_entity.pdbx_description
1 polymer ?
#
loop_
_entity_poly.entity_id
_entity_poly.type
_entity_poly.pdbx_seq_one_letter_code
_entity_poly.pdbx_strand_id
1 'polypeptide(L)'
;ILAAHSMGGHVVLRAVVEERVNPDAVVLSAPMLGFVGSFLPRSILHGAARLIGRLRGKTTQAWKWSEKTGEVPIGRINLLTHDKDRYEDELFWRETRPELVMGPGSWGWVERAYASMAALIKLK
;
A
#
# COMPACT_ATOMS: atom_id res chain seq x y z
N ILE A 1 -6.02 18.14 13.63
CA ILE A 1 -6.20 17.73 12.23
C ILE A 1 -5.23 16.61 11.92
N LEU A 2 -5.71 15.53 11.28
CA LEU A 2 -4.91 14.44 10.74
C LEU A 2 -4.96 14.48 9.21
N ALA A 3 -3.80 14.42 8.56
CA ALA A 3 -3.68 14.29 7.11
C ALA A 3 -2.89 13.03 6.77
N ALA A 4 -3.36 12.24 5.80
CA ALA A 4 -2.69 11.01 5.43
C ALA A 4 -2.94 10.62 3.96
N HIS A 5 -1.97 9.88 3.39
CA HIS A 5 -1.99 9.43 2.00
C HIS A 5 -1.89 7.91 1.93
N SER A 6 -2.52 7.31 0.91
CA SER A 6 -2.41 5.91 0.52
C SER A 6 -2.61 4.94 1.70
N MET A 7 -1.63 4.10 2.03
CA MET A 7 -1.65 3.18 3.19
C MET A 7 -1.79 3.93 4.53
N GLY A 8 -1.14 5.09 4.69
CA GLY A 8 -1.31 5.95 5.85
C GLY A 8 -2.75 6.43 6.01
N GLY A 9 -3.41 6.76 4.89
CA GLY A 9 -4.82 7.11 4.86
C GLY A 9 -5.72 5.96 5.33
N HIS A 10 -5.41 4.72 4.97
CA HIS A 10 -6.11 3.54 5.47
C HIS A 10 -5.97 3.37 6.98
N VAL A 11 -4.74 3.56 7.51
CA VAL A 11 -4.46 3.42 8.96
C VAL A 11 -5.22 4.50 9.76
N VAL A 12 -5.16 5.75 9.30
CA VAL A 12 -5.89 6.86 9.95
C VAL A 12 -7.40 6.61 9.91
N LEU A 13 -7.95 6.21 8.76
CA LEU A 13 -9.37 5.90 8.64
C LEU A 13 -9.79 4.80 9.62
N ARG A 14 -9.00 3.73 9.73
CA ARG A 14 -9.27 2.66 10.70
C ARG A 14 -9.23 3.15 12.14
N ALA A 15 -8.23 3.94 12.49
CA ALA A 15 -8.10 4.47 13.86
C ALA A 15 -9.28 5.36 14.24
N VAL A 16 -9.80 6.16 13.31
CA VAL A 16 -10.99 7.01 13.53
C VAL A 16 -12.26 6.16 13.65
N VAL A 17 -12.48 5.22 12.71
CA VAL A 17 -13.70 4.38 12.71
C VAL A 17 -13.72 3.40 13.89
N GLU A 18 -12.56 2.95 14.37
CA GLU A 18 -12.44 2.15 15.59
C GLU A 18 -12.41 3.00 16.87
N GLU A 19 -12.70 4.30 16.77
CA GLU A 19 -12.73 5.26 17.90
C GLU A 19 -11.44 5.32 18.73
N ARG A 20 -10.31 4.95 18.11
CA ARG A 20 -8.99 4.99 18.76
C ARG A 20 -8.41 6.39 18.82
N VAL A 21 -8.84 7.26 17.93
CA VAL A 21 -8.47 8.67 17.85
C VAL A 21 -9.70 9.49 17.49
N ASN A 22 -9.81 10.70 18.05
CA ASN A 22 -10.91 11.62 17.80
C ASN A 22 -10.35 12.99 17.35
N PRO A 23 -9.92 13.14 16.09
CA PRO A 23 -9.41 14.40 15.58
C PRO A 23 -10.54 15.36 15.20
N ASP A 24 -10.31 16.68 15.32
CA ASP A 24 -11.26 17.70 14.87
C ASP A 24 -11.53 17.67 13.36
N ALA A 25 -10.53 17.25 12.57
CA ALA A 25 -10.66 17.09 11.13
C ALA A 25 -9.72 16.02 10.60
N VAL A 26 -10.13 15.35 9.51
CA VAL A 26 -9.32 14.34 8.81
C VAL A 26 -9.28 14.65 7.32
N VAL A 27 -8.08 14.66 6.73
CA VAL A 27 -7.85 14.77 5.29
C VAL A 27 -7.18 13.51 4.78
N LEU A 28 -7.87 12.77 3.92
CA LEU A 28 -7.37 11.53 3.33
C LEU A 28 -7.16 11.72 1.82
N SER A 29 -5.92 11.60 1.37
CA SER A 29 -5.57 11.61 -0.03
C SER A 29 -5.39 10.17 -0.53
N ALA A 30 -6.19 9.76 -1.51
CA ALA A 30 -6.16 8.43 -2.12
C ALA A 30 -5.95 7.27 -1.11
N PRO A 31 -6.78 7.15 -0.04
CA PRO A 31 -6.58 6.12 0.97
C PRO A 31 -6.68 4.73 0.36
N MET A 32 -5.82 3.82 0.79
CA MET A 32 -5.80 2.44 0.29
C MET A 32 -7.00 1.64 0.82
N LEU A 33 -8.10 1.63 0.09
CA LEU A 33 -9.35 0.93 0.45
C LEU A 33 -9.50 -0.45 -0.21
N GLY A 34 -8.62 -0.80 -1.13
CA GLY A 34 -8.65 -2.06 -1.86
C GLY A 34 -7.45 -2.23 -2.77
N PHE A 35 -7.31 -3.44 -3.31
CA PHE A 35 -6.40 -3.72 -4.43
C PHE A 35 -7.21 -3.79 -5.71
N VAL A 36 -6.73 -3.14 -6.77
CA VAL A 36 -7.35 -3.14 -8.10
C VAL A 36 -6.80 -4.31 -8.92
N GLY A 37 -7.62 -4.87 -9.81
CA GLY A 37 -7.16 -5.80 -10.85
C GLY A 37 -7.30 -7.28 -10.52
N SER A 38 -8.05 -7.68 -9.48
CA SER A 38 -8.35 -9.09 -9.27
C SER A 38 -9.82 -9.41 -9.53
N PHE A 39 -10.07 -10.44 -10.36
CA PHE A 39 -11.40 -11.01 -10.59
C PHE A 39 -11.85 -11.95 -9.45
N LEU A 40 -10.94 -12.31 -8.54
CA LEU A 40 -11.22 -13.20 -7.44
C LEU A 40 -11.79 -12.46 -6.23
N PRO A 41 -12.74 -13.07 -5.49
CA PRO A 41 -13.23 -12.53 -4.23
C PRO A 41 -12.11 -12.24 -3.24
N ARG A 42 -12.23 -11.14 -2.49
CA ARG A 42 -11.22 -10.71 -1.49
C ARG A 42 -10.93 -11.78 -0.43
N SER A 43 -11.93 -12.58 -0.05
CA SER A 43 -11.77 -13.70 0.89
C SER A 43 -10.84 -14.79 0.38
N ILE A 44 -10.91 -15.11 -0.92
CA ILE A 44 -10.02 -16.08 -1.57
C ILE A 44 -8.60 -15.54 -1.60
N LEU A 45 -8.42 -14.26 -1.99
CA LEU A 45 -7.10 -13.62 -2.04
C LEU A 45 -6.47 -13.53 -0.65
N HIS A 46 -7.25 -13.20 0.37
CA HIS A 46 -6.80 -13.21 1.77
C HIS A 46 -6.37 -14.62 2.21
N GLY A 47 -7.18 -15.65 1.92
CA GLY A 47 -6.84 -17.04 2.22
C GLY A 47 -5.55 -17.50 1.52
N ALA A 48 -5.39 -17.15 0.25
CA ALA A 48 -4.20 -17.46 -0.53
C ALA A 48 -2.96 -16.75 0.04
N ALA A 49 -3.03 -15.45 0.35
CA ALA A 49 -1.93 -14.71 0.95
C ALA A 49 -1.50 -15.29 2.30
N ARG A 50 -2.48 -15.70 3.12
CA ARG A 50 -2.23 -16.35 4.41
C ARG A 50 -1.54 -17.71 4.25
N LEU A 51 -1.99 -18.53 3.30
CA LEU A 51 -1.40 -19.84 3.02
C LEU A 51 0.03 -19.69 2.50
N ILE A 52 0.25 -18.83 1.51
CA ILE A 52 1.58 -18.60 0.94
C ILE A 52 2.54 -18.03 2.01
N GLY A 53 2.08 -17.09 2.82
CA GLY A 53 2.86 -16.53 3.92
C GLY A 53 3.24 -17.56 4.99
N ARG A 54 2.39 -18.61 5.20
CA ARG A 54 2.74 -19.73 6.09
C ARG A 54 3.77 -20.68 5.47
N LEU A 55 3.65 -20.96 4.17
CA LEU A 55 4.53 -21.91 3.48
C LEU A 55 5.89 -21.31 3.13
N ARG A 56 5.93 -20.06 2.70
CA ARG A 56 7.16 -19.37 2.24
C ARG A 56 7.78 -18.43 3.26
N GLY A 57 7.08 -18.14 4.34
CA GLY A 57 7.47 -17.15 5.34
C GLY A 57 6.78 -15.79 5.12
N LYS A 58 6.34 -15.19 6.22
CA LYS A 58 5.61 -13.91 6.20
C LYS A 58 6.45 -12.72 5.71
N THR A 59 7.76 -12.81 5.85
CA THR A 59 8.71 -11.77 5.45
C THR A 59 9.15 -11.89 3.99
N THR A 60 8.82 -13.01 3.30
CA THR A 60 9.17 -13.15 1.88
C THR A 60 8.37 -12.19 1.02
N GLN A 61 9.01 -11.70 -0.03
CA GLN A 61 8.42 -10.75 -0.98
C GLN A 61 7.21 -11.37 -1.70
N ALA A 62 6.11 -10.64 -1.77
CA ALA A 62 4.89 -11.06 -2.46
C ALA A 62 5.00 -10.90 -3.99
N TRP A 63 5.81 -9.98 -4.45
CA TRP A 63 6.13 -9.76 -5.88
C TRP A 63 7.59 -9.35 -6.03
N LYS A 64 8.13 -9.54 -7.23
CA LYS A 64 9.47 -9.08 -7.53
C LYS A 64 9.45 -7.55 -7.63
N TRP A 65 10.44 -6.92 -7.01
CA TRP A 65 10.67 -5.50 -7.22
C TRP A 65 11.12 -5.29 -8.66
N SER A 66 10.33 -4.58 -9.45
CA SER A 66 10.60 -4.38 -10.87
C SER A 66 11.43 -3.12 -11.16
N GLU A 67 11.68 -2.32 -10.14
CA GLU A 67 12.41 -1.06 -10.31
C GLU A 67 13.87 -1.25 -9.94
N LYS A 68 14.70 -1.49 -10.95
CA LYS A 68 16.14 -1.28 -10.82
C LYS A 68 16.41 0.22 -10.84
N THR A 69 17.42 0.64 -10.09
CA THR A 69 17.92 2.02 -10.15
C THR A 69 18.25 2.36 -11.62
N GLY A 70 17.58 3.39 -12.17
CA GLY A 70 17.75 3.80 -13.56
C GLY A 70 16.75 3.24 -14.58
N GLU A 71 15.93 2.25 -14.23
CA GLU A 71 14.81 1.82 -15.08
C GLU A 71 13.50 2.42 -14.57
N VAL A 72 12.88 3.29 -15.39
CA VAL A 72 11.54 3.82 -15.15
C VAL A 72 10.54 2.86 -15.79
N PRO A 73 9.76 2.08 -15.04
CA PRO A 73 8.66 1.33 -15.62
C PRO A 73 7.64 2.32 -16.19
N ILE A 74 7.50 2.34 -17.51
CA ILE A 74 6.58 3.25 -18.23
C ILE A 74 5.16 3.24 -17.63
N GLY A 75 4.74 2.11 -17.04
CA GLY A 75 3.44 1.99 -16.37
C GLY A 75 3.32 2.72 -15.03
N ARG A 76 4.43 2.94 -14.30
CA ARG A 76 4.38 3.53 -12.96
C ARG A 76 4.15 5.04 -13.00
N ILE A 77 4.79 5.76 -13.92
CA ILE A 77 4.57 7.20 -14.08
C ILE A 77 3.09 7.52 -14.33
N ASN A 78 2.44 6.73 -15.19
CA ASN A 78 1.02 6.92 -15.51
C ASN A 78 0.08 6.62 -14.33
N LEU A 79 0.54 5.85 -13.34
CA LEU A 79 -0.24 5.51 -12.15
C LEU A 79 -0.04 6.49 -11.00
N LEU A 80 1.13 7.12 -10.91
CA LEU A 80 1.49 7.95 -9.75
C LEU A 80 1.24 9.43 -9.99
N THR A 81 1.58 9.93 -11.17
CA THR A 81 1.46 11.37 -11.48
C THR A 81 1.38 11.60 -12.98
N HIS A 82 0.68 12.68 -13.38
CA HIS A 82 0.67 13.16 -14.75
C HIS A 82 1.77 14.19 -15.03
N ASP A 83 2.50 14.58 -13.99
CA ASP A 83 3.57 15.56 -14.03
C ASP A 83 4.92 14.84 -14.01
N LYS A 84 5.69 15.01 -15.09
CA LYS A 84 7.00 14.37 -15.26
C LYS A 84 8.03 14.89 -14.25
N ASP A 85 8.02 16.19 -13.98
CA ASP A 85 8.98 16.82 -13.07
C ASP A 85 8.81 16.26 -11.65
N ARG A 86 7.56 16.03 -11.24
CA ARG A 86 7.25 15.39 -9.96
C ARG A 86 7.69 13.92 -9.89
N TYR A 87 7.68 13.24 -11.01
CA TYR A 87 8.20 11.88 -11.06
C TYR A 87 9.73 11.85 -11.01
N GLU A 88 10.39 12.81 -11.66
CA GLU A 88 11.84 12.98 -11.60
C GLU A 88 12.33 13.30 -10.19
N ASP A 89 11.56 14.06 -9.37
CA ASP A 89 11.83 14.25 -7.95
C ASP A 89 11.94 12.92 -7.19
N GLU A 90 11.06 11.95 -7.47
CA GLU A 90 11.14 10.62 -6.83
C GLU A 90 12.42 9.89 -7.22
N LEU A 91 12.80 9.94 -8.50
CA LEU A 91 14.02 9.30 -8.98
C LEU A 91 15.27 9.96 -8.37
N PHE A 92 15.31 11.29 -8.31
CA PHE A 92 16.37 12.04 -7.67
C PHE A 92 16.57 11.63 -6.21
N TRP A 93 15.49 11.53 -5.43
CA TRP A 93 15.57 11.13 -4.02
C TRP A 93 16.00 9.68 -3.86
N ARG A 94 15.61 8.77 -4.73
CA ARG A 94 16.05 7.37 -4.73
C ARG A 94 17.56 7.24 -5.01
N GLU A 95 18.08 8.04 -5.91
CA GLU A 95 19.51 8.05 -6.24
C GLU A 95 20.34 8.70 -5.15
N THR A 96 19.89 9.86 -4.65
CA THR A 96 20.61 10.65 -3.64
C THR A 96 20.54 10.04 -2.25
N ARG A 97 19.45 9.36 -1.92
CA ARG A 97 19.16 8.77 -0.60
C ARG A 97 18.64 7.33 -0.76
N PRO A 98 19.53 6.39 -1.10
CA PRO A 98 19.15 4.98 -1.32
C PRO A 98 18.44 4.33 -0.13
N GLU A 99 18.67 4.81 1.08
CA GLU A 99 17.99 4.34 2.30
C GLU A 99 16.48 4.63 2.31
N LEU A 100 15.98 5.53 1.46
CA LEU A 100 14.55 5.81 1.32
C LEU A 100 13.85 4.82 0.37
N VAL A 101 14.61 4.00 -0.35
CA VAL A 101 14.05 3.04 -1.29
C VAL A 101 13.47 1.85 -0.53
N MET A 102 12.15 1.77 -0.51
CA MET A 102 11.46 0.63 0.10
C MET A 102 11.34 -0.53 -0.89
N GLY A 103 11.56 -1.75 -0.40
CA GLY A 103 11.32 -2.96 -1.16
C GLY A 103 9.83 -3.26 -1.41
N PRO A 104 9.52 -4.34 -2.14
CA PRO A 104 8.15 -4.77 -2.37
C PRO A 104 7.50 -5.25 -1.07
N GLY A 105 6.16 -5.22 -1.03
CA GLY A 105 5.42 -5.75 0.11
C GLY A 105 5.68 -7.24 0.34
N SER A 106 5.68 -7.65 1.60
CA SER A 106 5.79 -9.06 1.98
C SER A 106 4.43 -9.77 1.97
N TRP A 107 4.42 -11.10 1.94
CA TRP A 107 3.18 -11.88 2.07
C TRP A 107 2.45 -11.61 3.39
N GLY A 108 3.18 -11.37 4.47
CA GLY A 108 2.58 -10.96 5.74
C GLY A 108 1.90 -9.59 5.65
N TRP A 109 2.49 -8.64 4.93
CA TRP A 109 1.87 -7.34 4.67
C TRP A 109 0.59 -7.49 3.84
N VAL A 110 0.62 -8.28 2.76
CA VAL A 110 -0.56 -8.53 1.91
C VAL A 110 -1.70 -9.16 2.72
N GLU A 111 -1.40 -10.18 3.51
CA GLU A 111 -2.39 -10.83 4.38
C GLU A 111 -3.03 -9.83 5.36
N ARG A 112 -2.21 -9.00 6.02
CA ARG A 112 -2.70 -7.98 6.96
C ARG A 112 -3.48 -6.87 6.29
N ALA A 113 -3.09 -6.45 5.08
CA ALA A 113 -3.82 -5.47 4.31
C ALA A 113 -5.25 -5.98 3.98
N TYR A 114 -5.39 -7.21 3.48
CA TYR A 114 -6.72 -7.81 3.23
C TYR A 114 -7.55 -7.94 4.50
N ALA A 115 -6.95 -8.38 5.61
CA ALA A 115 -7.65 -8.48 6.90
C ALA A 115 -8.13 -7.10 7.37
N SER A 116 -7.31 -6.08 7.22
CA SER A 116 -7.63 -4.70 7.61
C SER A 116 -8.75 -4.09 6.77
N MET A 117 -8.72 -4.31 5.45
CA MET A 117 -9.78 -3.87 4.54
C MET A 117 -11.11 -4.57 4.85
N ALA A 118 -11.07 -5.87 5.16
CA ALA A 118 -12.26 -6.64 5.56
C ALA A 118 -12.86 -6.15 6.88
N ALA A 119 -12.02 -5.72 7.83
CA ALA A 119 -12.47 -5.14 9.08
C ALA A 119 -13.19 -3.81 8.86
N LEU A 120 -12.65 -2.90 8.02
CA LEU A 120 -13.32 -1.64 7.68
C LEU A 120 -14.72 -1.82 7.09
N ILE A 121 -14.91 -2.83 6.22
CA ILE A 121 -16.22 -3.10 5.61
C ILE A 121 -17.25 -3.53 6.65
N LYS A 122 -16.84 -4.17 7.74
CA LYS A 122 -17.73 -4.63 8.81
C LYS A 122 -18.13 -3.54 9.80
N LEU A 123 -17.44 -2.41 9.79
CA LEU A 123 -17.70 -1.27 10.70
C LEU A 123 -18.70 -0.26 10.10
N LYS A 124 -19.47 -0.67 9.08
CA LYS A 124 -20.59 0.11 8.51
C LYS A 124 -21.81 0.09 9.42
#